data_5eab56dccc7f232ff6adf023ea7cc527
#
_entry.id   5eab56dccc7f232ff6adf023ea7cc527
#
_cell.length_a   1.000
_cell.length_b   1.000
_cell.length_c   1.000
_cell.angle_alpha   90.00
_cell.angle_beta   90.00
_cell.angle_gamma   90.00
#
_symmetry.space_group_name_H-M   'P 1'
#
loop_
_entity.id
_entity.type
_entity.pdbx_description
1 polymer ?
#
loop_
_entity_poly.entity_id
_entity_poly.type
_entity_poly.pdbx_seq_one_letter_code
_entity_poly.pdbx_strand_id
1 'polypeptide(L)'
;MIWLYISIGVVALSVIGYVAWRMHKSVSEAEARQKSKLKKQMTSNIAHELRTPVTTIRGYLETLIACPDMKPEKKQEFIEKAYNQTLRLSELITDMALISKMEERSSKFQKEDIDLFDISNEVFEEFGERIVANRVKVENMLKPGTVLTGNKTLVYTIIKNLVENSLKYAGNDITIHIECYSSIEKFCYLTYYDTGEGVPQEHLDQIFERFYRIEEGRTRDVGGSGLGLSIVKNAVKFHGGDISVINRQWGGLQFFFSLRRQED
;
A
#
# COMPACT_ATOMS: atom_id res chain seq x y z
N MET A 1 -25.31 54.63 -28.06
CA MET A 1 -24.53 53.47 -28.55
C MET A 1 -23.56 52.91 -27.49
N ILE A 2 -22.71 53.72 -26.85
CA ILE A 2 -21.74 53.25 -25.83
C ILE A 2 -22.41 52.49 -24.65
N TRP A 3 -23.52 52.99 -24.12
CA TRP A 3 -24.25 52.33 -23.05
C TRP A 3 -24.77 50.94 -23.42
N LEU A 4 -25.12 50.72 -24.70
CA LEU A 4 -25.60 49.43 -25.17
C LEU A 4 -24.43 48.40 -25.18
N TYR A 5 -23.22 48.77 -25.58
CA TYR A 5 -22.05 47.91 -25.57
C TYR A 5 -21.61 47.55 -24.12
N ILE A 6 -21.72 48.54 -23.19
CA ILE A 6 -21.41 48.32 -21.78
C ILE A 6 -22.40 47.30 -21.16
N SER A 7 -23.72 47.45 -21.42
CA SER A 7 -24.72 46.54 -20.91
C SER A 7 -24.56 45.10 -21.46
N ILE A 8 -24.24 44.96 -22.76
CA ILE A 8 -23.96 43.67 -23.37
C ILE A 8 -22.70 43.03 -22.72
N GLY A 9 -21.67 43.83 -22.48
CA GLY A 9 -20.44 43.37 -21.84
C GLY A 9 -20.67 42.85 -20.41
N VAL A 10 -21.49 43.58 -19.63
CA VAL A 10 -21.85 43.17 -18.26
C VAL A 10 -22.67 41.88 -18.25
N VAL A 11 -23.62 41.76 -19.19
CA VAL A 11 -24.42 40.51 -19.30
C VAL A 11 -23.55 39.35 -19.72
N ALA A 12 -22.66 39.53 -20.66
CA ALA A 12 -21.72 38.47 -21.10
C ALA A 12 -20.79 38.00 -19.96
N LEU A 13 -20.22 38.95 -19.21
CA LEU A 13 -19.41 38.61 -18.02
C LEU A 13 -20.19 37.88 -16.93
N SER A 14 -21.45 38.29 -16.70
CA SER A 14 -22.34 37.60 -15.73
C SER A 14 -22.68 36.19 -16.17
N VAL A 15 -22.91 35.96 -17.46
CA VAL A 15 -23.16 34.61 -18.01
C VAL A 15 -21.91 33.75 -17.90
N ILE A 16 -20.74 34.28 -18.25
CA ILE A 16 -19.46 33.56 -18.13
C ILE A 16 -19.20 33.19 -16.65
N GLY A 17 -19.39 34.13 -15.73
CA GLY A 17 -19.25 33.90 -14.29
C GLY A 17 -20.21 32.82 -13.78
N TYR A 18 -21.47 32.85 -14.23
CA TYR A 18 -22.46 31.83 -13.87
C TYR A 18 -22.10 30.45 -14.40
N VAL A 19 -21.68 30.37 -15.66
CA VAL A 19 -21.24 29.09 -16.28
C VAL A 19 -20.01 28.53 -15.57
N ALA A 20 -19.01 29.35 -15.29
CA ALA A 20 -17.81 28.95 -14.57
C ALA A 20 -18.15 28.47 -13.14
N TRP A 21 -19.01 29.19 -12.41
CA TRP A 21 -19.47 28.77 -11.10
C TRP A 21 -20.23 27.43 -11.14
N ARG A 22 -21.13 27.26 -12.13
CA ARG A 22 -21.90 26.02 -12.31
C ARG A 22 -21.00 24.84 -12.65
N MET A 23 -19.99 25.03 -13.51
CA MET A 23 -19.00 24.01 -13.83
C MET A 23 -18.19 23.63 -12.59
N HIS A 24 -17.67 24.61 -11.86
CA HIS A 24 -16.93 24.36 -10.62
C HIS A 24 -17.77 23.57 -9.60
N LYS A 25 -19.05 23.97 -9.41
CA LYS A 25 -19.97 23.28 -8.53
C LYS A 25 -20.24 21.83 -8.97
N SER A 26 -20.45 21.60 -10.28
CA SER A 26 -20.69 20.24 -10.81
C SER A 26 -19.47 19.33 -10.65
N VAL A 27 -18.26 19.84 -10.85
CA VAL A 27 -17.01 19.11 -10.62
C VAL A 27 -16.87 18.75 -9.14
N SER A 28 -17.04 19.73 -8.25
CA SER A 28 -16.96 19.51 -6.81
C SER A 28 -17.99 18.48 -6.30
N GLU A 29 -19.24 18.54 -6.80
CA GLU A 29 -20.25 17.54 -6.48
C GLU A 29 -19.91 16.13 -7.03
N ALA A 30 -19.35 16.04 -8.23
CA ALA A 30 -18.91 14.78 -8.82
C ALA A 30 -17.77 14.15 -7.99
N GLU A 31 -16.78 14.96 -7.60
CA GLU A 31 -15.69 14.53 -6.72
C GLU A 31 -16.20 14.04 -5.36
N ALA A 32 -17.11 14.79 -4.73
CA ALA A 32 -17.73 14.40 -3.46
C ALA A 32 -18.51 13.09 -3.56
N ARG A 33 -19.27 12.90 -4.65
CA ARG A 33 -19.99 11.64 -4.93
C ARG A 33 -19.04 10.49 -5.15
N GLN A 34 -17.95 10.69 -5.90
CA GLN A 34 -16.92 9.68 -6.14
C GLN A 34 -16.23 9.28 -4.83
N LYS A 35 -15.83 10.26 -4.01
CA LYS A 35 -15.24 10.03 -2.68
C LYS A 35 -16.20 9.26 -1.75
N SER A 36 -17.50 9.59 -1.79
CA SER A 36 -18.52 8.87 -1.01
C SER A 36 -18.71 7.43 -1.47
N LYS A 37 -18.71 7.18 -2.79
CA LYS A 37 -18.78 5.81 -3.35
C LYS A 37 -17.56 4.98 -2.94
N LEU A 38 -16.35 5.54 -3.09
CA LEU A 38 -15.10 4.88 -2.68
C LEU A 38 -15.12 4.54 -1.19
N LYS A 39 -15.58 5.47 -0.34
CA LYS A 39 -15.72 5.23 1.11
C LYS A 39 -16.70 4.10 1.43
N LYS A 40 -17.85 4.05 0.76
CA LYS A 40 -18.84 2.95 0.93
C LYS A 40 -18.26 1.60 0.48
N GLN A 41 -17.62 1.58 -0.67
CA GLN A 41 -16.97 0.36 -1.20
C GLN A 41 -15.87 -0.13 -0.24
N MET A 42 -15.05 0.80 0.26
CA MET A 42 -14.03 0.50 1.26
C MET A 42 -14.64 -0.13 2.53
N THR A 43 -15.71 0.46 3.08
CA THR A 43 -16.39 -0.07 4.27
C THR A 43 -16.94 -1.48 4.02
N SER A 44 -17.51 -1.73 2.84
CA SER A 44 -18.00 -3.06 2.45
C SER A 44 -16.87 -4.08 2.34
N ASN A 45 -15.76 -3.72 1.70
CA ASN A 45 -14.59 -4.60 1.56
C ASN A 45 -13.98 -4.92 2.92
N ILE A 46 -13.85 -3.92 3.81
CA ILE A 46 -13.40 -4.10 5.20
C ILE A 46 -14.27 -5.14 5.90
N ALA A 47 -15.59 -4.95 5.88
CA ALA A 47 -16.50 -5.87 6.53
C ALA A 47 -16.38 -7.30 6.00
N HIS A 48 -16.14 -7.47 4.69
CA HIS A 48 -15.93 -8.78 4.07
C HIS A 48 -14.61 -9.40 4.51
N GLU A 49 -13.50 -8.65 4.46
CA GLU A 49 -12.16 -9.14 4.82
C GLU A 49 -12.02 -9.44 6.33
N LEU A 50 -12.78 -8.77 7.19
CA LEU A 50 -12.85 -9.08 8.62
C LEU A 50 -13.74 -10.31 8.90
N ARG A 51 -14.83 -10.50 8.14
CA ARG A 51 -15.76 -11.62 8.33
C ARG A 51 -15.10 -12.97 8.07
N THR A 52 -14.28 -13.08 7.06
CA THR A 52 -13.62 -14.31 6.64
C THR A 52 -12.78 -14.93 7.77
N PRO A 53 -11.75 -14.27 8.33
CA PRO A 53 -10.96 -14.82 9.42
C PRO A 53 -11.80 -15.11 10.69
N VAL A 54 -12.75 -14.24 11.03
CA VAL A 54 -13.66 -14.45 12.17
C VAL A 54 -14.49 -15.72 12.00
N THR A 55 -15.05 -15.95 10.81
CA THR A 55 -15.82 -17.16 10.52
C THR A 55 -14.93 -18.41 10.57
N THR A 56 -13.70 -18.31 10.06
CA THR A 56 -12.73 -19.42 10.09
C THR A 56 -12.31 -19.77 11.51
N ILE A 57 -11.98 -18.76 12.33
CA ILE A 57 -11.66 -18.95 13.76
C ILE A 57 -12.82 -19.65 14.45
N ARG A 58 -14.05 -19.14 14.28
CA ARG A 58 -15.25 -19.72 14.85
C ARG A 58 -15.41 -21.16 14.44
N GLY A 59 -15.24 -21.51 13.16
CA GLY A 59 -15.38 -22.89 12.68
C GLY A 59 -14.35 -23.84 13.31
N TYR A 60 -13.09 -23.42 13.49
CA TYR A 60 -12.10 -24.24 14.19
C TYR A 60 -12.48 -24.45 15.66
N LEU A 61 -12.92 -23.40 16.36
CA LEU A 61 -13.33 -23.49 17.76
C LEU A 61 -14.58 -24.33 17.94
N GLU A 62 -15.60 -24.18 17.08
CA GLU A 62 -16.81 -25.02 17.10
C GLU A 62 -16.47 -26.50 16.89
N THR A 63 -15.53 -26.80 15.98
CA THR A 63 -15.06 -28.18 15.73
C THR A 63 -14.34 -28.75 16.95
N LEU A 64 -13.48 -27.97 17.61
CA LEU A 64 -12.79 -28.38 18.83
C LEU A 64 -13.76 -28.67 20.00
N ILE A 65 -14.82 -27.88 20.10
CA ILE A 65 -15.87 -28.07 21.13
C ILE A 65 -16.72 -29.30 20.83
N ALA A 66 -17.09 -29.49 19.55
CA ALA A 66 -17.95 -30.60 19.13
C ALA A 66 -17.26 -31.98 19.16
N CYS A 67 -15.92 -32.01 19.07
CA CYS A 67 -15.13 -33.23 18.99
C CYS A 67 -14.12 -33.32 20.17
N PRO A 68 -14.55 -33.53 21.42
CA PRO A 68 -13.65 -33.55 22.58
C PRO A 68 -12.63 -34.69 22.52
N ASP A 69 -12.96 -35.80 21.86
CA ASP A 69 -12.09 -36.99 21.70
C ASP A 69 -11.17 -36.91 20.46
N MET A 70 -11.03 -35.74 19.87
CA MET A 70 -10.11 -35.52 18.75
C MET A 70 -8.67 -35.84 19.15
N LYS A 71 -7.89 -36.45 18.22
CA LYS A 71 -6.47 -36.73 18.42
C LYS A 71 -5.71 -35.47 18.81
N PRO A 72 -4.78 -35.52 19.79
CA PRO A 72 -4.06 -34.34 20.26
C PRO A 72 -3.37 -33.53 19.14
N GLU A 73 -2.76 -34.22 18.18
CA GLU A 73 -2.04 -33.59 17.07
C GLU A 73 -3.00 -32.73 16.21
N LYS A 74 -4.21 -33.28 15.95
CA LYS A 74 -5.23 -32.55 15.14
C LYS A 74 -5.86 -31.42 15.94
N LYS A 75 -5.98 -31.58 17.25
CA LYS A 75 -6.44 -30.51 18.13
C LYS A 75 -5.46 -29.34 18.13
N GLN A 76 -4.17 -29.66 18.23
CA GLN A 76 -3.10 -28.65 18.15
C GLN A 76 -3.10 -27.93 16.81
N GLU A 77 -3.23 -28.65 15.68
CA GLU A 77 -3.33 -28.08 14.33
C GLU A 77 -4.47 -27.04 14.24
N PHE A 78 -5.66 -27.35 14.78
CA PHE A 78 -6.80 -26.43 14.73
C PHE A 78 -6.60 -25.20 15.61
N ILE A 79 -5.95 -25.35 16.76
CA ILE A 79 -5.59 -24.24 17.64
C ILE A 79 -4.60 -23.31 16.91
N GLU A 80 -3.57 -23.86 16.27
CA GLU A 80 -2.58 -23.08 15.51
C GLU A 80 -3.21 -22.35 14.32
N LYS A 81 -4.10 -23.02 13.58
CA LYS A 81 -4.84 -22.40 12.50
C LYS A 81 -5.73 -21.25 12.98
N ALA A 82 -6.43 -21.43 14.11
CA ALA A 82 -7.25 -20.37 14.71
C ALA A 82 -6.36 -19.20 15.16
N TYR A 83 -5.23 -19.48 15.82
CA TYR A 83 -4.27 -18.49 16.26
C TYR A 83 -3.71 -17.67 15.07
N ASN A 84 -3.29 -18.35 14.01
CA ASN A 84 -2.77 -17.67 12.80
C ASN A 84 -3.82 -16.75 12.15
N GLN A 85 -5.11 -17.12 12.21
CA GLN A 85 -6.19 -16.24 11.75
C GLN A 85 -6.38 -15.01 12.66
N THR A 86 -6.12 -15.13 13.98
CA THR A 86 -6.17 -13.96 14.89
C THR A 86 -5.02 -13.00 14.62
N LEU A 87 -3.82 -13.50 14.34
CA LEU A 87 -2.68 -12.66 13.94
C LEU A 87 -2.99 -11.89 12.65
N ARG A 88 -3.50 -12.58 11.64
CA ARG A 88 -3.92 -11.95 10.37
C ARG A 88 -4.99 -10.88 10.58
N LEU A 89 -5.96 -11.13 11.45
CA LEU A 89 -7.00 -10.15 11.79
C LEU A 89 -6.39 -8.90 12.45
N SER A 90 -5.44 -9.08 13.36
CA SER A 90 -4.72 -7.98 14.02
C SER A 90 -3.93 -7.12 13.03
N GLU A 91 -3.21 -7.76 12.09
CA GLU A 91 -2.49 -7.05 11.01
C GLU A 91 -3.46 -6.23 10.16
N LEU A 92 -4.59 -6.80 9.74
CA LEU A 92 -5.62 -6.12 8.96
C LEU A 92 -6.13 -4.86 9.67
N ILE A 93 -6.42 -4.95 10.97
CA ILE A 93 -6.89 -3.81 11.78
C ILE A 93 -5.81 -2.73 11.87
N THR A 94 -4.55 -3.12 12.06
CA THR A 94 -3.40 -2.21 12.12
C THR A 94 -3.20 -1.48 10.79
N ASP A 95 -3.25 -2.20 9.68
CA ASP A 95 -3.16 -1.65 8.32
C ASP A 95 -4.26 -0.62 8.04
N MET A 96 -5.50 -0.95 8.41
CA MET A 96 -6.64 -0.03 8.25
C MET A 96 -6.49 1.23 9.10
N ALA A 97 -6.05 1.08 10.35
CA ALA A 97 -5.80 2.22 11.23
C ALA A 97 -4.70 3.12 10.67
N LEU A 98 -3.64 2.53 10.09
CA LEU A 98 -2.55 3.28 9.46
C LEU A 98 -3.05 4.06 8.24
N ILE A 99 -3.83 3.43 7.35
CA ILE A 99 -4.42 4.08 6.19
C ILE A 99 -5.31 5.26 6.62
N SER A 100 -6.20 5.04 7.61
CA SER A 100 -7.09 6.09 8.12
C SER A 100 -6.31 7.29 8.66
N LYS A 101 -5.26 7.03 9.45
CA LYS A 101 -4.39 8.10 9.98
C LYS A 101 -3.69 8.90 8.87
N MET A 102 -3.21 8.22 7.82
CA MET A 102 -2.58 8.90 6.67
C MET A 102 -3.58 9.76 5.88
N GLU A 103 -4.82 9.28 5.70
CA GLU A 103 -5.87 10.04 5.00
C GLU A 103 -6.30 11.30 5.74
N GLU A 104 -6.34 11.25 7.06
CA GLU A 104 -6.65 12.40 7.92
C GLU A 104 -5.54 13.46 7.93
N ARG A 105 -4.40 13.21 7.23
CA ARG A 105 -3.20 14.06 7.28
C ARG A 105 -2.86 14.43 8.73
N SER A 106 -2.95 13.44 9.60
CA SER A 106 -2.83 13.64 11.04
C SER A 106 -1.47 14.30 11.37
N SER A 107 -1.53 15.46 12.04
CA SER A 107 -0.35 16.13 12.64
C SER A 107 0.36 15.27 13.69
N LYS A 108 -0.13 14.06 13.93
CA LYS A 108 0.44 13.07 14.86
C LYS A 108 1.64 12.30 14.30
N PHE A 109 1.90 12.38 13.00
CA PHE A 109 3.11 11.79 12.42
C PHE A 109 4.29 12.74 12.66
N GLN A 110 5.09 12.43 13.66
CA GLN A 110 6.35 13.14 13.89
C GLN A 110 7.30 12.91 12.72
N LYS A 111 8.01 13.95 12.33
CA LYS A 111 9.03 13.89 11.29
C LYS A 111 10.40 13.96 11.95
N GLU A 112 11.30 13.17 11.43
CA GLU A 112 12.69 13.08 11.88
C GLU A 112 13.60 12.81 10.68
N ASP A 113 14.89 12.99 10.87
CA ASP A 113 15.88 12.63 9.87
C ASP A 113 16.08 11.11 9.88
N ILE A 114 15.94 10.50 8.72
CA ILE A 114 15.89 9.06 8.51
C ILE A 114 16.97 8.67 7.50
N ASP A 115 17.92 7.83 7.91
CA ASP A 115 18.83 7.20 6.97
C ASP A 115 18.13 5.99 6.30
N LEU A 116 17.95 6.08 5.00
CA LEU A 116 17.30 5.02 4.21
C LEU A 116 18.10 3.72 4.18
N PHE A 117 19.44 3.80 4.26
CA PHE A 117 20.29 2.63 4.33
C PHE A 117 20.03 1.84 5.61
N ASP A 118 20.00 2.53 6.75
CA ASP A 118 19.78 1.89 8.06
C ASP A 118 18.39 1.27 8.15
N ILE A 119 17.34 2.00 7.71
CA ILE A 119 15.98 1.46 7.70
C ILE A 119 15.86 0.25 6.78
N SER A 120 16.50 0.26 5.62
CA SER A 120 16.45 -0.88 4.70
C SER A 120 17.10 -2.11 5.32
N ASN A 121 18.24 -1.94 5.98
CA ASN A 121 18.90 -3.03 6.68
C ASN A 121 18.06 -3.57 7.84
N GLU A 122 17.43 -2.68 8.64
CA GLU A 122 16.50 -3.07 9.70
C GLU A 122 15.39 -4.00 9.17
N VAL A 123 14.80 -3.67 8.01
CA VAL A 123 13.80 -4.50 7.35
C VAL A 123 14.38 -5.82 6.87
N PHE A 124 15.54 -5.82 6.20
CA PHE A 124 16.15 -7.06 5.70
C PHE A 124 16.54 -8.00 6.85
N GLU A 125 16.98 -7.47 7.98
CA GLU A 125 17.26 -8.26 9.19
C GLU A 125 15.98 -8.88 9.76
N GLU A 126 14.86 -8.12 9.85
CA GLU A 126 13.56 -8.67 10.29
C GLU A 126 13.11 -9.87 9.45
N PHE A 127 13.33 -9.80 8.12
CA PHE A 127 12.96 -10.88 7.21
C PHE A 127 14.08 -11.93 6.99
N GLY A 128 15.18 -11.87 7.72
CA GLY A 128 16.37 -12.68 7.48
C GLY A 128 16.11 -14.18 7.36
N GLU A 129 15.32 -14.77 8.27
CA GLU A 129 14.97 -16.19 8.20
C GLU A 129 14.22 -16.55 6.91
N ARG A 130 13.27 -15.73 6.49
CA ARG A 130 12.50 -15.95 5.25
C ARG A 130 13.34 -15.72 4.00
N ILE A 131 14.23 -14.74 4.03
CA ILE A 131 15.21 -14.47 2.95
C ILE A 131 16.08 -15.68 2.74
N VAL A 132 16.63 -16.25 3.79
CA VAL A 132 17.48 -17.46 3.73
C VAL A 132 16.65 -18.67 3.27
N ALA A 133 15.48 -18.91 3.86
CA ALA A 133 14.62 -20.04 3.52
C ALA A 133 14.20 -20.04 2.04
N ASN A 134 13.93 -18.88 1.47
CA ASN A 134 13.54 -18.72 0.06
C ASN A 134 14.74 -18.51 -0.88
N ARG A 135 15.98 -18.60 -0.36
CA ARG A 135 17.24 -18.39 -1.12
C ARG A 135 17.26 -17.05 -1.88
N VAL A 136 16.75 -16.00 -1.24
CA VAL A 136 16.68 -14.66 -1.81
C VAL A 136 18.05 -13.96 -1.65
N LYS A 137 18.56 -13.39 -2.73
CA LYS A 137 19.70 -12.48 -2.69
C LYS A 137 19.22 -11.06 -2.47
N VAL A 138 19.78 -10.36 -1.48
CA VAL A 138 19.46 -8.95 -1.22
C VAL A 138 20.61 -8.06 -1.70
N GLU A 139 20.31 -7.05 -2.49
CA GLU A 139 21.22 -6.03 -3.00
C GLU A 139 20.76 -4.65 -2.50
N ASN A 140 21.20 -4.26 -1.30
CA ASN A 140 21.01 -2.92 -0.78
C ASN A 140 22.09 -1.99 -1.33
N MET A 141 21.76 -1.24 -2.38
CA MET A 141 22.68 -0.28 -3.03
C MET A 141 22.47 1.16 -2.54
N LEU A 142 21.67 1.35 -1.50
CA LEU A 142 21.59 2.63 -0.81
C LEU A 142 22.92 2.95 -0.17
N LYS A 143 23.31 4.22 -0.19
CA LYS A 143 24.54 4.67 0.47
C LYS A 143 24.23 5.06 1.91
N PRO A 144 25.09 4.68 2.90
CA PRO A 144 25.01 5.29 4.24
C PRO A 144 25.00 6.81 4.15
N GLY A 145 24.15 7.47 4.95
CA GLY A 145 23.96 8.91 4.88
C GLY A 145 22.97 9.36 3.79
N THR A 146 22.20 8.45 3.19
CA THR A 146 21.06 8.82 2.33
C THR A 146 19.87 9.23 3.19
N VAL A 147 19.94 10.49 3.70
CA VAL A 147 18.97 11.00 4.67
C VAL A 147 17.81 11.72 3.99
N LEU A 148 16.60 11.46 4.51
CA LEU A 148 15.39 12.24 4.23
C LEU A 148 14.72 12.65 5.55
N THR A 149 13.96 13.74 5.52
CA THR A 149 13.13 14.17 6.65
C THR A 149 11.70 13.62 6.46
N GLY A 150 11.26 12.74 7.34
CA GLY A 150 9.97 12.07 7.20
C GLY A 150 9.53 11.35 8.46
N ASN A 151 8.49 10.53 8.33
CA ASN A 151 8.06 9.67 9.43
C ASN A 151 8.70 8.28 9.30
N LYS A 152 9.53 7.91 10.31
CA LYS A 152 10.28 6.64 10.31
C LYS A 152 9.36 5.42 10.13
N THR A 153 8.25 5.38 10.83
CA THR A 153 7.30 4.25 10.74
C THR A 153 6.75 4.09 9.32
N LEU A 154 6.42 5.18 8.63
CA LEU A 154 5.88 5.12 7.28
C LEU A 154 6.96 4.72 6.27
N VAL A 155 8.19 5.23 6.39
CA VAL A 155 9.31 4.83 5.51
C VAL A 155 9.64 3.35 5.71
N TYR A 156 9.74 2.90 6.96
CA TYR A 156 9.89 1.48 7.29
C TYR A 156 8.77 0.64 6.65
N THR A 157 7.51 1.07 6.77
CA THR A 157 6.35 0.37 6.22
C THR A 157 6.40 0.28 4.68
N ILE A 158 6.93 1.29 3.98
CA ILE A 158 7.14 1.23 2.53
C ILE A 158 8.05 0.06 2.19
N ILE A 159 9.25 0.01 2.77
CA ILE A 159 10.26 -1.01 2.45
C ILE A 159 9.76 -2.39 2.89
N LYS A 160 9.21 -2.49 4.10
CA LYS A 160 8.63 -3.72 4.63
C LYS A 160 7.59 -4.34 3.69
N ASN A 161 6.61 -3.57 3.23
CA ASN A 161 5.57 -4.07 2.33
C ASN A 161 6.11 -4.50 0.97
N LEU A 162 7.11 -3.80 0.42
CA LEU A 162 7.75 -4.19 -0.83
C LEU A 162 8.51 -5.51 -0.67
N VAL A 163 9.32 -5.65 0.37
CA VAL A 163 10.07 -6.88 0.69
C VAL A 163 9.11 -8.04 0.95
N GLU A 164 8.09 -7.83 1.77
CA GLU A 164 7.09 -8.85 2.07
C GLU A 164 6.34 -9.32 0.82
N ASN A 165 6.01 -8.38 -0.08
CA ASN A 165 5.37 -8.69 -1.35
C ASN A 165 6.25 -9.58 -2.23
N SER A 166 7.54 -9.25 -2.37
CA SER A 166 8.49 -10.07 -3.11
C SER A 166 8.66 -11.46 -2.49
N LEU A 167 8.81 -11.56 -1.16
CA LEU A 167 8.91 -12.84 -0.45
C LEU A 167 7.65 -13.72 -0.53
N LYS A 168 6.48 -13.11 -0.77
CA LYS A 168 5.21 -13.84 -0.91
C LYS A 168 4.93 -14.28 -2.34
N TYR A 169 5.26 -13.45 -3.32
CA TYR A 169 4.72 -13.61 -4.67
C TYR A 169 5.77 -13.75 -5.77
N ALA A 170 7.01 -13.32 -5.54
CA ALA A 170 8.03 -13.39 -6.58
C ALA A 170 8.71 -14.77 -6.73
N GLY A 171 8.45 -15.69 -5.79
CA GLY A 171 9.02 -17.05 -5.81
C GLY A 171 10.31 -17.19 -5.00
N ASN A 172 11.02 -18.29 -5.25
CA ASN A 172 12.31 -18.59 -4.62
C ASN A 172 13.46 -18.28 -5.58
N ASP A 173 14.70 -18.25 -5.06
CA ASP A 173 15.94 -18.03 -5.83
C ASP A 173 15.91 -16.68 -6.58
N ILE A 174 15.29 -15.67 -6.02
CA ILE A 174 15.17 -14.33 -6.59
C ILE A 174 16.21 -13.37 -6.01
N THR A 175 16.40 -12.25 -6.70
CA THR A 175 17.13 -11.09 -6.17
C THR A 175 16.16 -9.98 -5.85
N ILE A 176 16.30 -9.36 -4.68
CA ILE A 176 15.67 -8.12 -4.28
C ILE A 176 16.72 -7.01 -4.33
N HIS A 177 16.40 -5.90 -4.98
CA HIS A 177 17.30 -4.76 -5.13
C HIS A 177 16.60 -3.46 -4.71
N ILE A 178 17.35 -2.61 -4.00
CA ILE A 178 16.91 -1.25 -3.66
C ILE A 178 18.08 -0.27 -3.86
N GLU A 179 17.81 0.86 -4.52
CA GLU A 179 18.79 1.94 -4.70
C GLU A 179 18.12 3.32 -4.75
N CYS A 180 18.89 4.35 -4.41
CA CYS A 180 18.59 5.74 -4.73
C CYS A 180 19.35 6.12 -6.00
N TYR A 181 18.67 6.10 -7.15
CA TYR A 181 19.32 6.34 -8.45
C TYR A 181 19.49 7.82 -8.77
N SER A 182 18.77 8.69 -8.06
CA SER A 182 18.90 10.14 -8.20
C SER A 182 18.47 10.86 -6.92
N SER A 183 19.16 11.95 -6.61
CA SER A 183 18.80 12.85 -5.53
C SER A 183 18.92 14.28 -6.07
N ILE A 184 17.80 14.80 -6.58
CA ILE A 184 17.73 16.11 -7.25
C ILE A 184 16.80 17.00 -6.43
N GLU A 185 17.23 18.25 -6.17
CA GLU A 185 16.49 19.25 -5.42
C GLU A 185 16.02 18.71 -4.06
N LYS A 186 14.71 18.57 -3.90
CA LYS A 186 14.04 18.21 -2.65
C LYS A 186 13.61 16.76 -2.58
N PHE A 187 13.93 15.93 -3.58
CA PHE A 187 13.48 14.55 -3.67
C PHE A 187 14.63 13.55 -3.79
N CYS A 188 14.44 12.42 -3.13
CA CYS A 188 15.18 11.19 -3.35
C CYS A 188 14.34 10.30 -4.27
N TYR A 189 14.89 9.88 -5.40
CA TYR A 189 14.26 9.00 -6.37
C TYR A 189 14.83 7.59 -6.18
N LEU A 190 13.93 6.68 -5.81
CA LEU A 190 14.29 5.33 -5.46
C LEU A 190 13.71 4.33 -6.47
N THR A 191 14.43 3.26 -6.69
CA THR A 191 13.89 2.06 -7.31
C THR A 191 14.03 0.85 -6.38
N TYR A 192 13.00 0.03 -6.39
CA TYR A 192 12.99 -1.29 -5.76
C TYR A 192 12.52 -2.29 -6.79
N TYR A 193 13.21 -3.42 -6.93
CA TYR A 193 12.74 -4.49 -7.80
C TYR A 193 13.02 -5.88 -7.24
N ASP A 194 12.26 -6.84 -7.71
CA ASP A 194 12.57 -8.26 -7.60
C ASP A 194 12.79 -8.88 -8.99
N THR A 195 13.30 -10.11 -9.00
CA THR A 195 13.53 -10.89 -10.24
C THR A 195 12.57 -12.06 -10.38
N GLY A 196 11.37 -11.95 -9.80
CA GLY A 196 10.32 -12.95 -9.85
C GLY A 196 9.58 -13.02 -11.20
N GLU A 197 8.39 -13.60 -11.18
CA GLU A 197 7.59 -13.78 -12.40
C GLU A 197 6.93 -12.47 -12.88
N GLY A 198 6.76 -11.48 -11.99
CA GLY A 198 5.99 -10.28 -12.27
C GLY A 198 4.48 -10.52 -12.19
N VAL A 199 3.69 -9.67 -12.88
CA VAL A 199 2.22 -9.78 -12.92
C VAL A 199 1.71 -9.55 -14.35
N PRO A 200 0.53 -10.11 -14.74
CA PRO A 200 -0.08 -9.78 -16.02
C PRO A 200 -0.28 -8.27 -16.19
N GLN A 201 -0.06 -7.77 -17.41
CA GLN A 201 -0.01 -6.32 -17.70
C GLN A 201 -1.30 -5.58 -17.30
N GLU A 202 -2.46 -6.23 -17.46
CA GLU A 202 -3.77 -5.69 -17.09
C GLU A 202 -3.95 -5.42 -15.58
N HIS A 203 -3.10 -5.99 -14.74
CA HIS A 203 -3.18 -5.81 -13.29
C HIS A 203 -2.28 -4.68 -12.76
N LEU A 204 -1.29 -4.22 -13.55
CA LEU A 204 -0.30 -3.22 -13.09
C LEU A 204 -0.93 -1.92 -12.58
N ASP A 205 -1.98 -1.44 -13.24
CA ASP A 205 -2.67 -0.21 -12.82
C ASP A 205 -3.47 -0.39 -11.53
N GLN A 206 -3.85 -1.63 -11.21
CA GLN A 206 -4.75 -1.97 -10.12
C GLN A 206 -4.04 -2.46 -8.86
N ILE A 207 -2.76 -2.88 -8.93
CA ILE A 207 -2.06 -3.48 -7.77
C ILE A 207 -1.92 -2.54 -6.58
N PHE A 208 -2.10 -1.22 -6.77
CA PHE A 208 -2.15 -0.22 -5.71
C PHE A 208 -3.56 0.04 -5.17
N GLU A 209 -4.58 -0.59 -5.73
CA GLU A 209 -5.94 -0.48 -5.21
C GLU A 209 -6.08 -1.29 -3.92
N ARG A 210 -6.90 -0.78 -2.99
CA ARG A 210 -7.13 -1.43 -1.70
C ARG A 210 -7.90 -2.73 -1.90
N PHE A 211 -7.47 -3.79 -1.22
CA PHE A 211 -8.05 -5.13 -1.29
C PHE A 211 -7.94 -5.79 -2.67
N TYR A 212 -7.18 -5.18 -3.59
CA TYR A 212 -6.95 -5.77 -4.88
C TYR A 212 -6.03 -6.98 -4.78
N ARG A 213 -6.42 -8.06 -5.44
CA ARG A 213 -5.65 -9.31 -5.52
C ARG A 213 -5.86 -9.93 -6.90
N ILE A 214 -4.82 -10.49 -7.46
CA ILE A 214 -4.88 -11.25 -8.70
C ILE A 214 -5.41 -12.63 -8.34
N GLU A 215 -6.63 -12.98 -8.82
CA GLU A 215 -7.30 -14.25 -8.57
C GLU A 215 -6.77 -15.34 -9.48
N GLU A 216 -5.53 -15.75 -9.36
CA GLU A 216 -5.05 -16.96 -9.99
C GLU A 216 -4.77 -18.05 -8.95
N GLY A 217 -5.48 -19.15 -9.09
CA GLY A 217 -5.57 -20.43 -8.38
C GLY A 217 -4.52 -20.89 -7.37
N ARG A 218 -3.35 -20.32 -7.28
CA ARG A 218 -2.28 -20.69 -6.34
C ARG A 218 -2.16 -19.79 -5.10
N THR A 219 -2.85 -18.64 -5.06
CA THR A 219 -2.60 -17.59 -4.06
C THR A 219 -3.58 -17.59 -2.89
N ARG A 220 -4.58 -18.48 -2.84
CA ARG A 220 -5.52 -18.54 -1.69
C ARG A 220 -4.82 -18.93 -0.39
N ASP A 221 -3.80 -19.79 -0.45
CA ASP A 221 -3.07 -20.27 0.73
C ASP A 221 -1.95 -19.31 1.20
N VAL A 222 -1.46 -18.43 0.32
CA VAL A 222 -0.35 -17.50 0.62
C VAL A 222 -0.78 -16.26 1.41
N GLY A 223 -2.08 -16.04 1.59
CA GLY A 223 -2.67 -15.11 2.53
C GLY A 223 -2.10 -13.68 2.53
N GLY A 224 -2.77 -12.74 1.85
CA GLY A 224 -2.48 -11.30 1.96
C GLY A 224 -3.77 -10.50 2.10
N SER A 225 -3.73 -9.32 2.75
CA SER A 225 -4.88 -8.41 2.91
C SER A 225 -5.25 -7.65 1.64
N GLY A 226 -4.35 -7.58 0.67
CA GLY A 226 -4.47 -6.66 -0.48
C GLY A 226 -4.33 -5.18 -0.09
N LEU A 227 -3.84 -4.89 1.12
CA LEU A 227 -3.62 -3.52 1.59
C LEU A 227 -2.17 -3.06 1.43
N GLY A 228 -1.19 -3.96 1.45
CA GLY A 228 0.23 -3.63 1.51
C GLY A 228 0.68 -2.60 0.47
N LEU A 229 0.45 -2.85 -0.83
CA LEU A 229 0.85 -1.90 -1.88
C LEU A 229 0.04 -0.60 -1.85
N SER A 230 -1.21 -0.63 -1.40
CA SER A 230 -1.99 0.59 -1.18
C SER A 230 -1.44 1.42 -0.02
N ILE A 231 -0.92 0.78 1.03
CA ILE A 231 -0.20 1.43 2.14
C ILE A 231 1.09 2.08 1.60
N VAL A 232 1.87 1.36 0.79
CA VAL A 232 3.06 1.93 0.13
C VAL A 232 2.72 3.21 -0.62
N LYS A 233 1.70 3.18 -1.49
CA LYS A 233 1.25 4.35 -2.26
C LYS A 233 0.84 5.51 -1.36
N ASN A 234 0.09 5.26 -0.29
CA ASN A 234 -0.34 6.30 0.64
C ASN A 234 0.84 6.87 1.45
N ALA A 235 1.79 6.04 1.89
CA ALA A 235 2.97 6.47 2.62
C ALA A 235 3.92 7.30 1.74
N VAL A 236 4.12 6.92 0.47
CA VAL A 236 4.86 7.71 -0.52
C VAL A 236 4.19 9.08 -0.73
N LYS A 237 2.86 9.09 -0.92
CA LYS A 237 2.09 10.34 -1.06
C LYS A 237 2.11 11.21 0.18
N PHE A 238 2.14 10.62 1.36
CA PHE A 238 2.29 11.34 2.63
C PHE A 238 3.62 12.12 2.67
N HIS A 239 4.70 11.55 2.11
CA HIS A 239 6.01 12.18 1.96
C HIS A 239 6.11 13.08 0.70
N GLY A 240 4.98 13.43 0.07
CA GLY A 240 4.92 14.34 -1.08
C GLY A 240 5.47 13.76 -2.37
N GLY A 241 5.74 12.45 -2.41
CA GLY A 241 6.23 11.75 -3.58
C GLY A 241 5.15 11.09 -4.42
N ASP A 242 5.59 10.36 -5.44
CA ASP A 242 4.74 9.50 -6.27
C ASP A 242 5.39 8.13 -6.47
N ILE A 243 4.58 7.14 -6.88
CA ILE A 243 5.01 5.76 -7.10
C ILE A 243 4.39 5.20 -8.37
N SER A 244 5.20 4.50 -9.14
CA SER A 244 4.79 3.72 -10.32
C SER A 244 5.43 2.34 -10.31
N VAL A 245 4.92 1.45 -11.14
CA VAL A 245 5.39 0.06 -11.25
C VAL A 245 5.37 -0.40 -12.69
N ILE A 246 6.33 -1.24 -13.05
CA ILE A 246 6.40 -1.91 -14.35
C ILE A 246 6.80 -3.38 -14.16
N ASN A 247 6.44 -4.23 -15.11
CA ASN A 247 7.12 -5.51 -15.27
C ASN A 247 8.51 -5.27 -15.87
N ARG A 248 9.52 -5.95 -15.32
CA ARG A 248 10.87 -5.92 -15.86
C ARG A 248 10.99 -6.81 -17.10
N GLN A 249 11.81 -6.43 -18.04
CA GLN A 249 12.03 -7.21 -19.27
C GLN A 249 12.53 -8.64 -18.99
N TRP A 250 13.30 -8.83 -17.91
CA TRP A 250 13.91 -10.10 -17.52
C TRP A 250 13.19 -10.79 -16.36
N GLY A 251 11.93 -10.43 -16.12
CA GLY A 251 11.09 -10.94 -15.03
C GLY A 251 11.13 -10.08 -13.78
N GLY A 252 10.05 -10.18 -13.00
CA GLY A 252 9.84 -9.45 -11.75
C GLY A 252 9.16 -8.10 -11.90
N LEU A 253 8.87 -7.49 -10.77
CA LEU A 253 8.29 -6.15 -10.67
C LEU A 253 9.37 -5.12 -10.33
N GLN A 254 9.25 -3.94 -10.92
CA GLN A 254 10.09 -2.79 -10.58
C GLN A 254 9.22 -1.61 -10.20
N PHE A 255 9.42 -1.12 -9.00
CA PHE A 255 8.77 0.06 -8.43
C PHE A 255 9.74 1.25 -8.53
N PHE A 256 9.22 2.37 -9.01
CA PHE A 256 9.90 3.66 -8.98
C PHE A 256 9.11 4.58 -8.06
N PHE A 257 9.76 5.17 -7.07
CA PHE A 257 9.09 6.08 -6.16
C PHE A 257 10.00 7.20 -5.71
N SER A 258 9.40 8.29 -5.29
CA SER A 258 10.12 9.45 -4.78
C SER A 258 9.68 9.76 -3.36
N LEU A 259 10.62 10.20 -2.53
CA LEU A 259 10.35 10.67 -1.18
C LEU A 259 10.96 12.05 -1.02
N ARG A 260 10.24 12.97 -0.38
CA ARG A 260 10.74 14.33 -0.14
C ARG A 260 11.88 14.29 0.86
N ARG A 261 13.00 14.89 0.50
CA ARG A 261 14.24 14.88 1.29
C ARG A 261 14.26 15.96 2.39
N GLN A 262 13.67 17.13 2.11
CA GLN A 262 13.59 18.26 3.01
C GLN A 262 12.23 18.94 2.92
N GLU A 263 11.74 19.51 4.03
CA GLU A 263 10.63 20.47 3.99
C GLU A 263 11.16 21.89 3.80
N ASP A 264 10.36 22.73 3.13
CA ASP A 264 10.58 24.17 3.03
C ASP A 264 10.28 24.87 4.35
#